data_52216d9770555dd3ce64f1260b41ae78
#
_entry.id   52216d9770555dd3ce64f1260b41ae78
#
_cell.length_a   1.000
_cell.length_b   1.000
_cell.length_c   1.000
_cell.angle_alpha   90.00
_cell.angle_beta   90.00
_cell.angle_gamma   90.00
#
_symmetry.space_group_name_H-M   'P 1'
#
loop_
_entity.id
_entity.type
_entity.pdbx_description
1 polymer ?
#
loop_
_entity_poly.entity_id
_entity_poly.type
_entity_poly.pdbx_seq_one_letter_code
_entity_poly.pdbx_strand_id
1 'polypeptide(L)'
;MIFRLFLFLFLLPITAYAKINTIYLAGGCFWCVEEVYEKLKGVIDVRSGYSGGHVENPTYQEVVMGDTGHIEVAEIIFDSDIVSLDKIIRVFFVNIDPFDSAGQFCDKGYSYKSALFSNDQIVIDRFNFYIDKIQENHKQKVETMILPFKNFYVAEEYHQDLSLIHI
;
A
#
# COMPACT_ATOMS: atom_id res chain seq x y z
N MET A 1 11.06 54.28 -41.97
CA MET A 1 10.35 52.99 -42.05
C MET A 1 10.92 52.11 -40.93
N ILE A 2 10.20 52.00 -39.80
CA ILE A 2 10.68 51.26 -38.60
C ILE A 2 10.00 49.89 -38.62
N PHE A 3 10.82 48.86 -38.89
CA PHE A 3 10.38 47.46 -38.82
C PHE A 3 10.26 47.03 -37.33
N ARG A 4 9.02 46.86 -36.84
CA ARG A 4 8.76 46.23 -35.53
C ARG A 4 8.88 44.71 -35.67
N LEU A 5 9.97 44.14 -35.11
CA LEU A 5 10.15 42.70 -34.98
C LEU A 5 9.23 42.20 -33.85
N PHE A 6 8.17 41.47 -34.22
CA PHE A 6 7.33 40.77 -33.24
C PHE A 6 8.01 39.45 -32.86
N LEU A 7 8.56 39.39 -31.64
CA LEU A 7 9.11 38.15 -31.08
C LEU A 7 7.92 37.30 -30.56
N PHE A 8 7.55 36.26 -31.33
CA PHE A 8 6.57 35.26 -30.89
C PHE A 8 7.25 34.31 -29.87
N LEU A 9 6.99 34.50 -28.58
CA LEU A 9 7.43 33.60 -27.55
C LEU A 9 6.52 32.34 -27.58
N PHE A 10 7.02 31.25 -28.17
CA PHE A 10 6.33 29.95 -28.12
C PHE A 10 6.44 29.39 -26.68
N LEU A 11 5.39 29.53 -25.89
CA LEU A 11 5.22 28.80 -24.65
C LEU A 11 4.93 27.34 -24.97
N LEU A 12 5.98 26.49 -24.96
CA LEU A 12 5.80 25.05 -25.01
C LEU A 12 5.08 24.60 -23.71
N PRO A 13 3.99 23.82 -23.82
CA PRO A 13 3.35 23.28 -22.63
C PRO A 13 4.34 22.35 -21.91
N ILE A 14 4.70 22.68 -20.67
CA ILE A 14 5.44 21.78 -19.79
C ILE A 14 4.42 20.71 -19.37
N THR A 15 4.48 19.53 -20.00
CA THR A 15 3.73 18.38 -19.55
C THR A 15 4.36 17.90 -18.24
N ALA A 16 3.74 18.20 -17.11
CA ALA A 16 4.10 17.60 -15.84
C ALA A 16 3.71 16.11 -15.92
N TYR A 17 4.68 15.22 -15.90
CA TYR A 17 4.44 13.79 -15.74
C TYR A 17 4.19 13.53 -14.26
N ALA A 18 3.05 12.87 -13.96
CA ALA A 18 2.73 12.40 -12.62
C ALA A 18 3.85 11.46 -12.12
N LYS A 19 4.30 11.66 -10.89
CA LYS A 19 5.32 10.80 -10.27
C LYS A 19 4.65 9.61 -9.60
N ILE A 20 4.37 8.58 -10.40
CA ILE A 20 3.70 7.36 -9.97
C ILE A 20 4.64 6.50 -9.11
N ASN A 21 4.14 6.07 -7.97
CA ASN A 21 4.82 5.16 -7.06
C ASN A 21 3.89 4.03 -6.65
N THR A 22 4.47 2.92 -6.20
CA THR A 22 3.74 1.75 -5.72
C THR A 22 4.28 1.35 -4.35
N ILE A 23 3.36 0.96 -3.44
CA ILE A 23 3.68 0.40 -2.13
C ILE A 23 2.78 -0.81 -1.87
N TYR A 24 3.30 -1.80 -1.14
CA TYR A 24 2.61 -3.05 -0.81
C TYR A 24 2.40 -3.14 0.70
N LEU A 25 1.16 -3.08 1.14
CA LEU A 25 0.79 -3.05 2.55
C LEU A 25 -0.18 -4.18 2.90
N ALA A 26 0.13 -4.91 3.96
CA ALA A 26 -0.70 -5.93 4.56
C ALA A 26 -1.29 -5.39 5.87
N GLY A 27 -2.60 -5.36 6.00
CA GLY A 27 -3.30 -4.79 7.15
C GLY A 27 -4.50 -5.62 7.60
N GLY A 28 -4.40 -6.95 7.57
CA GLY A 28 -5.50 -7.88 7.78
C GLY A 28 -6.24 -8.17 6.49
N CYS A 29 -7.57 -8.16 6.53
CA CYS A 29 -8.40 -8.32 5.34
C CYS A 29 -8.05 -7.26 4.28
N PHE A 30 -7.60 -7.69 3.12
CA PHE A 30 -7.18 -6.80 2.04
C PHE A 30 -8.31 -5.90 1.51
N TRP A 31 -9.59 -6.34 1.59
CA TRP A 31 -10.75 -5.50 1.22
C TRP A 31 -10.87 -4.25 2.11
N CYS A 32 -10.57 -4.39 3.42
CA CYS A 32 -10.57 -3.26 4.34
C CYS A 32 -9.45 -2.26 4.00
N VAL A 33 -8.29 -2.78 3.61
CA VAL A 33 -7.15 -1.94 3.19
C VAL A 33 -7.48 -1.23 1.87
N GLU A 34 -7.99 -1.96 0.88
CA GLU A 34 -8.43 -1.44 -0.42
C GLU A 34 -9.41 -0.28 -0.24
N GLU A 35 -10.51 -0.49 0.52
CA GLU A 35 -11.52 0.53 0.80
C GLU A 35 -10.94 1.84 1.35
N VAL A 36 -9.98 1.75 2.25
CA VAL A 36 -9.36 2.92 2.87
C VAL A 36 -8.56 3.73 1.86
N TYR A 37 -7.82 3.06 0.97
CA TYR A 37 -6.92 3.73 0.04
C TYR A 37 -7.61 4.21 -1.22
N GLU A 38 -8.62 3.53 -1.73
CA GLU A 38 -9.45 3.99 -2.86
C GLU A 38 -10.07 5.37 -2.61
N LYS A 39 -10.44 5.66 -1.36
CA LYS A 39 -10.99 6.96 -0.94
C LYS A 39 -9.93 8.05 -0.76
N LEU A 40 -8.64 7.72 -0.84
CA LEU A 40 -7.58 8.67 -0.58
C LEU A 40 -7.19 9.43 -1.85
N LYS A 41 -7.43 10.74 -1.87
CA LYS A 41 -7.05 11.59 -2.99
C LYS A 41 -5.55 11.47 -3.28
N GLY A 42 -5.21 11.15 -4.53
CA GLY A 42 -3.85 10.93 -5.00
C GLY A 42 -3.48 9.46 -5.14
N VAL A 43 -4.27 8.54 -4.60
CA VAL A 43 -4.24 7.14 -4.97
C VAL A 43 -4.90 7.00 -6.34
N ILE A 44 -4.28 6.24 -7.22
CA ILE A 44 -4.68 6.04 -8.61
C ILE A 44 -5.40 4.71 -8.76
N ASP A 45 -4.87 3.68 -8.09
CA ASP A 45 -5.37 2.32 -8.17
C ASP A 45 -4.99 1.55 -6.90
N VAL A 46 -5.82 0.61 -6.48
CA VAL A 46 -5.54 -0.33 -5.39
C VAL A 46 -5.91 -1.72 -5.87
N ARG A 47 -5.03 -2.68 -5.66
CA ARG A 47 -5.31 -4.08 -6.05
C ARG A 47 -5.11 -5.00 -4.86
N SER A 48 -6.11 -5.78 -4.55
CA SER A 48 -6.04 -6.86 -3.56
C SER A 48 -5.26 -8.05 -4.10
N GLY A 49 -4.42 -8.67 -3.26
CA GLY A 49 -3.59 -9.80 -3.67
C GLY A 49 -2.78 -10.43 -2.53
N TYR A 50 -1.75 -11.16 -2.90
CA TYR A 50 -0.97 -11.98 -1.99
C TYR A 50 0.53 -11.76 -2.18
N SER A 51 1.30 -11.74 -1.08
CA SER A 51 2.77 -11.63 -1.12
C SER A 51 3.43 -12.39 0.04
N GLY A 52 4.74 -12.63 -0.08
CA GLY A 52 5.60 -13.16 0.98
C GLY A 52 5.70 -14.68 1.05
N GLY A 53 4.79 -15.42 0.42
CA GLY A 53 4.76 -16.88 0.43
C GLY A 53 5.70 -17.54 -0.57
N HIS A 54 5.57 -18.87 -0.67
CA HIS A 54 6.40 -19.72 -1.51
C HIS A 54 5.62 -20.43 -2.64
N VAL A 55 4.28 -20.35 -2.63
CA VAL A 55 3.43 -20.90 -3.68
C VAL A 55 3.28 -19.88 -4.80
N GLU A 56 3.49 -20.31 -6.04
CA GLU A 56 3.27 -19.46 -7.22
C GLU A 56 1.78 -19.43 -7.60
N ASN A 57 1.26 -18.23 -7.88
CA ASN A 57 -0.15 -18.01 -8.27
C ASN A 57 -1.14 -18.70 -7.30
N PRO A 58 -1.06 -18.42 -6.00
CA PRO A 58 -1.93 -19.06 -5.02
C PRO A 58 -3.39 -18.62 -5.21
N THR A 59 -4.31 -19.49 -4.88
CA THR A 59 -5.73 -19.16 -4.75
C THR A 59 -6.03 -18.60 -3.36
N TYR A 60 -7.13 -17.87 -3.22
CA TYR A 60 -7.61 -17.37 -1.91
C TYR A 60 -7.74 -18.49 -0.87
N GLN A 61 -8.32 -19.61 -1.26
CA GLN A 61 -8.53 -20.72 -0.36
C GLN A 61 -7.20 -21.31 0.17
N GLU A 62 -6.20 -21.45 -0.69
CA GLU A 62 -4.87 -21.91 -0.30
C GLU A 62 -4.20 -20.93 0.68
N VAL A 63 -4.33 -19.62 0.46
CA VAL A 63 -3.78 -18.59 1.35
C VAL A 63 -4.44 -18.62 2.72
N VAL A 64 -5.76 -18.69 2.77
CA VAL A 64 -6.54 -18.72 4.03
C VAL A 64 -6.29 -20.02 4.81
N MET A 65 -6.06 -21.15 4.12
CA MET A 65 -5.67 -22.40 4.76
C MET A 65 -4.30 -22.31 5.47
N GLY A 66 -3.44 -21.35 5.09
CA GLY A 66 -2.22 -21.01 5.82
C GLY A 66 -0.96 -21.72 5.36
N ASP A 67 -1.03 -22.69 4.44
CA ASP A 67 0.12 -23.51 4.00
C ASP A 67 1.00 -22.82 2.95
N THR A 68 0.56 -21.70 2.36
CA THR A 68 1.28 -21.01 1.29
C THR A 68 2.36 -20.06 1.79
N GLY A 69 2.29 -19.64 3.06
CA GLY A 69 3.13 -18.60 3.64
C GLY A 69 2.82 -17.18 3.11
N HIS A 70 1.79 -17.01 2.30
CA HIS A 70 1.35 -15.71 1.82
C HIS A 70 0.55 -14.93 2.87
N ILE A 71 0.62 -13.61 2.76
CA ILE A 71 -0.19 -12.64 3.51
C ILE A 71 -1.09 -11.93 2.50
N GLU A 72 -2.30 -11.56 2.94
CA GLU A 72 -3.19 -10.67 2.19
C GLU A 72 -2.60 -9.27 2.13
N VAL A 73 -2.45 -8.72 0.93
CA VAL A 73 -1.71 -7.48 0.65
C VAL A 73 -2.52 -6.61 -0.31
N ALA A 74 -2.54 -5.32 -0.05
CA ALA A 74 -2.97 -4.33 -1.04
C ALA A 74 -1.74 -3.73 -1.75
N GLU A 75 -1.74 -3.77 -3.07
CA GLU A 75 -0.85 -2.98 -3.91
C GLU A 75 -1.49 -1.61 -4.12
N ILE A 76 -0.82 -0.56 -3.68
CA ILE A 76 -1.33 0.81 -3.71
C ILE A 76 -0.49 1.61 -4.69
N ILE A 77 -1.09 2.06 -5.78
CA ILE A 77 -0.48 2.90 -6.82
C ILE A 77 -0.93 4.35 -6.59
N PHE A 78 0.01 5.25 -6.42
CA PHE A 78 -0.30 6.64 -6.08
C PHE A 78 0.60 7.65 -6.78
N ASP A 79 0.08 8.88 -6.95
CA ASP A 79 0.81 10.03 -7.44
C ASP A 79 1.46 10.79 -6.27
N SER A 80 2.79 10.72 -6.16
CA SER A 80 3.52 11.36 -5.06
C SER A 80 3.55 12.89 -5.13
N ASP A 81 3.12 13.49 -6.22
CA ASP A 81 2.92 14.93 -6.32
C ASP A 81 1.59 15.37 -5.67
N ILE A 82 0.64 14.43 -5.47
CA ILE A 82 -0.67 14.67 -4.86
C ILE A 82 -0.72 14.15 -3.42
N VAL A 83 -0.22 12.93 -3.18
CA VAL A 83 -0.21 12.31 -1.86
C VAL A 83 1.18 11.81 -1.50
N SER A 84 1.71 12.25 -0.34
CA SER A 84 3.05 11.85 0.08
C SER A 84 3.08 10.42 0.63
N LEU A 85 4.26 9.77 0.54
CA LEU A 85 4.53 8.48 1.20
C LEU A 85 4.19 8.52 2.70
N ASP A 86 4.51 9.62 3.38
CA ASP A 86 4.15 9.84 4.78
C ASP A 86 2.64 9.76 5.05
N LYS A 87 1.85 10.33 4.15
CA LYS A 87 0.39 10.26 4.29
C LYS A 87 -0.10 8.85 4.09
N ILE A 88 0.43 8.11 3.11
CA ILE A 88 0.13 6.68 2.89
C ILE A 88 0.44 5.87 4.16
N ILE A 89 1.65 5.97 4.71
CA ILE A 89 2.06 5.23 5.91
C ILE A 89 1.22 5.62 7.13
N ARG A 90 0.90 6.90 7.32
CA ARG A 90 0.04 7.33 8.43
C ARG A 90 -1.37 6.77 8.33
N VAL A 91 -1.94 6.75 7.13
CA VAL A 91 -3.27 6.15 6.89
C VAL A 91 -3.23 4.66 7.25
N PHE A 92 -2.16 3.94 6.89
CA PHE A 92 -1.97 2.55 7.27
C PHE A 92 -2.07 2.34 8.78
N PHE A 93 -1.22 3.01 9.56
CA PHE A 93 -1.16 2.83 11.02
C PHE A 93 -2.41 3.32 11.77
N VAL A 94 -3.23 4.16 11.18
CA VAL A 94 -4.53 4.58 11.76
C VAL A 94 -5.60 3.51 11.58
N ASN A 95 -5.45 2.64 10.57
CA ASN A 95 -6.45 1.65 10.20
C ASN A 95 -6.09 0.21 10.61
N ILE A 96 -4.98 0.01 11.32
CA ILE A 96 -4.56 -1.30 11.85
C ILE A 96 -4.37 -1.26 13.37
N ASP A 97 -4.32 -2.44 13.99
CA ASP A 97 -3.73 -2.63 15.31
C ASP A 97 -2.26 -3.07 15.13
N PRO A 98 -1.28 -2.18 15.32
CA PRO A 98 0.12 -2.51 15.10
C PRO A 98 0.70 -3.46 16.16
N PHE A 99 -0.05 -3.76 17.23
CA PHE A 99 0.38 -4.61 18.33
C PHE A 99 -0.17 -6.04 18.24
N ASP A 100 -1.08 -6.31 17.30
CA ASP A 100 -1.68 -7.63 17.14
C ASP A 100 -0.76 -8.56 16.32
N SER A 101 -0.12 -9.50 16.99
CA SER A 101 0.74 -10.51 16.37
C SER A 101 -0.01 -11.67 15.72
N ALA A 102 -1.31 -11.80 15.99
CA ALA A 102 -2.13 -12.94 15.55
C ALA A 102 -2.96 -12.65 14.29
N GLY A 103 -3.00 -11.40 13.84
CA GLY A 103 -3.81 -10.96 12.70
C GLY A 103 -4.27 -9.53 12.87
N GLN A 104 -5.49 -9.20 12.40
CA GLN A 104 -6.08 -7.89 12.60
C GLN A 104 -7.56 -8.03 12.95
N PHE A 105 -7.99 -7.30 14.00
CA PHE A 105 -9.38 -7.25 14.45
C PHE A 105 -10.03 -8.66 14.58
N CYS A 106 -11.02 -8.96 13.75
CA CYS A 106 -11.73 -10.25 13.74
C CYS A 106 -11.00 -11.33 12.93
N ASP A 107 -10.07 -10.95 12.05
CA ASP A 107 -9.37 -11.86 11.17
C ASP A 107 -8.07 -12.33 11.82
N LYS A 108 -7.98 -13.62 12.11
CA LYS A 108 -6.84 -14.23 12.79
C LYS A 108 -6.18 -15.29 11.90
N GLY A 109 -4.86 -15.34 11.99
CA GLY A 109 -4.04 -16.23 11.19
C GLY A 109 -2.87 -15.49 10.55
N TYR A 110 -1.92 -16.27 10.02
CA TYR A 110 -0.70 -15.73 9.41
C TYR A 110 -1.00 -14.82 8.20
N SER A 111 -1.99 -15.18 7.40
CA SER A 111 -2.43 -14.44 6.21
C SER A 111 -2.96 -13.03 6.52
N TYR A 112 -3.35 -12.76 7.76
CA TYR A 112 -3.92 -11.49 8.22
C TYR A 112 -2.97 -10.62 9.05
N LYS A 113 -1.69 -10.94 9.08
CA LYS A 113 -0.69 -10.12 9.80
C LYS A 113 -0.43 -8.81 9.09
N SER A 114 -0.09 -7.78 9.88
CA SER A 114 0.29 -6.48 9.33
C SER A 114 1.76 -6.46 8.89
N ALA A 115 2.01 -5.94 7.68
CA ALA A 115 3.36 -5.84 7.13
C ALA A 115 3.50 -4.77 6.04
N LEU A 116 4.73 -4.27 5.86
CA LEU A 116 5.22 -3.64 4.64
C LEU A 116 6.04 -4.65 3.85
N PHE A 117 5.83 -4.73 2.53
CA PHE A 117 6.72 -5.42 1.60
C PHE A 117 7.49 -4.41 0.76
N SER A 118 8.80 -4.31 0.94
CA SER A 118 9.63 -3.37 0.19
C SER A 118 11.09 -3.81 0.12
N ASN A 119 11.78 -3.41 -0.96
CA ASN A 119 13.24 -3.46 -1.08
C ASN A 119 13.83 -2.04 -1.22
N ASP A 120 12.98 -1.00 -1.23
CA ASP A 120 13.41 0.39 -1.27
C ASP A 120 13.77 0.88 0.14
N GLN A 121 15.04 1.24 0.33
CA GLN A 121 15.55 1.66 1.63
C GLN A 121 14.88 2.95 2.13
N ILE A 122 14.49 3.86 1.23
CA ILE A 122 13.80 5.11 1.61
C ILE A 122 12.42 4.77 2.20
N VAL A 123 11.69 3.85 1.58
CA VAL A 123 10.38 3.40 2.05
C VAL A 123 10.53 2.68 3.40
N ILE A 124 11.52 1.79 3.52
CA ILE A 124 11.82 1.05 4.75
C ILE A 124 12.17 1.99 5.90
N ASP A 125 13.08 2.94 5.68
CA ASP A 125 13.49 3.91 6.70
C ASP A 125 12.32 4.77 7.16
N ARG A 126 11.45 5.16 6.21
CA ARG A 126 10.28 5.96 6.53
C ARG A 126 9.24 5.18 7.32
N PHE A 127 9.06 3.90 7.00
CA PHE A 127 8.15 3.02 7.74
C PHE A 127 8.66 2.75 9.15
N ASN A 128 9.97 2.48 9.31
CA ASN A 128 10.61 2.33 10.62
C ASN A 128 10.43 3.57 11.49
N PHE A 129 10.57 4.76 10.93
CA PHE A 129 10.33 6.00 11.67
C PHE A 129 8.92 6.06 12.30
N TYR A 130 7.89 5.52 11.63
CA TYR A 130 6.54 5.46 12.20
C TYR A 130 6.39 4.36 13.23
N ILE A 131 7.03 3.20 13.01
CA ILE A 131 7.11 2.12 14.03
C ILE A 131 7.75 2.66 15.32
N ASP A 132 8.90 3.32 15.21
CA ASP A 132 9.61 3.87 16.36
C ASP A 132 8.77 4.90 17.11
N LYS A 133 8.10 5.81 16.40
CA LYS A 133 7.18 6.77 17.01
C LYS A 133 6.01 6.14 17.75
N ILE A 134 5.46 5.05 17.22
CA ILE A 134 4.40 4.31 17.89
C ILE A 134 4.98 3.62 19.13
N GLN A 135 6.14 2.98 18.99
CA GLN A 135 6.79 2.25 20.07
C GLN A 135 7.20 3.16 21.24
N GLU A 136 7.68 4.39 20.97
CA GLU A 136 8.03 5.38 22.01
C GLU A 136 6.85 5.71 22.94
N ASN A 137 5.63 5.65 22.43
CA ASN A 137 4.43 6.01 23.18
C ASN A 137 3.67 4.81 23.79
N HIS A 138 4.15 3.58 23.55
CA HIS A 138 3.47 2.36 23.97
C HIS A 138 4.45 1.36 24.58
N LYS A 139 4.00 0.69 25.67
CA LYS A 139 4.78 -0.39 26.32
C LYS A 139 4.72 -1.71 25.55
N GLN A 140 3.63 -1.93 24.83
CA GLN A 140 3.45 -3.11 24.01
C GLN A 140 4.33 -3.02 22.76
N LYS A 141 4.96 -4.13 22.40
CA LYS A 141 5.82 -4.19 21.21
C LYS A 141 4.99 -4.04 19.94
N VAL A 142 5.47 -3.22 19.01
CA VAL A 142 4.92 -3.18 17.65
C VAL A 142 5.28 -4.48 16.93
N GLU A 143 4.25 -5.17 16.42
CA GLU A 143 4.37 -6.48 15.75
C GLU A 143 4.24 -6.37 14.23
N THR A 144 3.95 -5.16 13.69
CA THR A 144 3.94 -4.91 12.25
C THR A 144 5.31 -5.19 11.63
N MET A 145 5.36 -6.05 10.61
CA MET A 145 6.58 -6.55 10.01
C MET A 145 7.06 -5.66 8.85
N ILE A 146 8.37 -5.70 8.58
CA ILE A 146 8.94 -5.23 7.31
C ILE A 146 9.58 -6.44 6.63
N LEU A 147 9.07 -6.80 5.47
CA LEU A 147 9.43 -7.99 4.72
C LEU A 147 9.99 -7.62 3.34
N PRO A 148 10.95 -8.39 2.82
CA PRO A 148 11.45 -8.17 1.46
C PRO A 148 10.35 -8.42 0.43
N PHE A 149 10.21 -7.50 -0.51
CA PHE A 149 9.31 -7.70 -1.64
C PHE A 149 9.96 -8.66 -2.66
N LYS A 150 9.23 -9.71 -3.02
CA LYS A 150 9.64 -10.68 -4.03
C LYS A 150 8.66 -10.72 -5.19
N ASN A 151 7.41 -11.05 -4.88
CA ASN A 151 6.33 -11.22 -5.84
C ASN A 151 5.03 -10.67 -5.24
N PHE A 152 4.15 -10.22 -6.10
CA PHE A 152 2.75 -9.91 -5.79
C PHE A 152 1.87 -10.69 -6.78
N TYR A 153 0.93 -11.44 -6.26
CA TYR A 153 -0.07 -12.17 -7.04
C TYR A 153 -1.41 -11.51 -6.82
N VAL A 154 -1.98 -10.95 -7.89
CA VAL A 154 -3.30 -10.33 -7.83
C VAL A 154 -4.33 -11.39 -7.43
N ALA A 155 -5.18 -11.09 -6.47
CA ALA A 155 -6.27 -11.97 -6.09
C ALA A 155 -7.32 -12.06 -7.21
N GLU A 156 -8.18 -13.08 -7.12
CA GLU A 156 -9.21 -13.34 -8.10
C GLU A 156 -10.14 -12.12 -8.27
N GLU A 157 -10.71 -11.94 -9.44
CA GLU A 157 -11.52 -10.77 -9.84
C GLU A 157 -12.65 -10.45 -8.84
N TYR A 158 -13.28 -11.49 -8.29
CA TYR A 158 -14.36 -11.32 -7.30
C TYR A 158 -13.88 -10.79 -5.95
N HIS A 159 -12.57 -10.58 -5.74
CA HIS A 159 -11.98 -9.94 -4.58
C HIS A 159 -11.58 -8.48 -4.82
N GLN A 160 -11.68 -7.98 -6.04
CA GLN A 160 -11.36 -6.60 -6.37
C GLN A 160 -12.59 -5.70 -6.21
N ASP A 161 -12.38 -4.43 -5.86
CA ASP A 161 -13.41 -3.37 -5.81
C ASP A 161 -14.64 -3.70 -4.93
N LEU A 162 -14.49 -4.59 -3.95
CA LEU A 162 -15.62 -5.00 -3.10
C LEU A 162 -16.17 -3.85 -2.25
N SER A 163 -15.36 -2.87 -1.94
CA SER A 163 -15.78 -1.65 -1.25
C SER A 163 -16.80 -0.85 -2.06
N LEU A 164 -16.73 -0.92 -3.39
CA LEU A 164 -17.62 -0.19 -4.30
C LEU A 164 -18.97 -0.90 -4.51
N ILE A 165 -19.07 -2.18 -4.17
CA ILE A 165 -20.27 -3.00 -4.38
C ILE A 165 -21.26 -2.90 -3.21
N HIS A 166 -20.80 -2.51 -2.03
CA HIS A 166 -21.59 -2.48 -0.79
C HIS A 166 -22.06 -1.07 -0.37
N ILE A 167 -22.26 -0.19 -1.34
CA ILE A 167 -22.91 1.11 -1.09
C ILE A 167 -24.42 0.96 -1.11
#